data_5176571c6dc1c5b959af8cd75114d699
#
_entry.id   5176571c6dc1c5b959af8cd75114d699
#
_cell.length_a   1.000
_cell.length_b   1.000
_cell.length_c   1.000
_cell.angle_alpha   90.00
_cell.angle_beta   90.00
_cell.angle_gamma   90.00
#
_symmetry.space_group_name_H-M   'P 1'
#
loop_
_entity.id
_entity.type
_entity.pdbx_description
1 polymer ?
#
loop_
_entity_poly.entity_id
_entity_poly.type
_entity_poly.pdbx_seq_one_letter_code
_entity_poly.pdbx_strand_id
1 'polypeptide(L)'
;MNRILFKSRSEFREWLTKNALSDEGVWLEFGKKEGPETLKASEALEEALCFGWIDGQMQSVDEKSYVKYFKQRSKISNWSEKNKKLAEQLEVKGLMTDFGRVKVEFAKQNGHWNPPKSEPLTDEQLQQFDDMLRSHENAYTNFIKMSRSSRRAYAASYFFGAKTEAGKQKRFNTIIERLNLNLNPMESMKKEI
;
A
#
# COMPACT_ATOMS: atom_id res chain seq x y z
N MET A 1 -10.92 -13.57 10.54
CA MET A 1 -10.94 -12.38 9.65
C MET A 1 -12.36 -12.27 9.09
N ASN A 2 -13.08 -11.18 9.35
CA ASN A 2 -14.41 -10.98 8.78
C ASN A 2 -14.23 -10.53 7.32
N ARG A 3 -14.68 -11.33 6.36
CA ARG A 3 -14.58 -11.06 4.92
C ARG A 3 -15.94 -11.10 4.27
N ILE A 4 -16.16 -10.19 3.32
CA ILE A 4 -17.42 -10.07 2.59
C ILE A 4 -17.15 -10.31 1.10
N LEU A 5 -18.03 -11.05 0.46
CA LEU A 5 -18.05 -11.27 -0.97
C LEU A 5 -19.22 -10.47 -1.58
N PHE A 6 -18.93 -9.63 -2.56
CA PHE A 6 -19.94 -8.94 -3.36
C PHE A 6 -19.90 -9.47 -4.80
N LYS A 7 -21.05 -9.75 -5.36
CA LYS A 7 -21.17 -10.23 -6.74
C LYS A 7 -21.17 -9.09 -7.76
N SER A 8 -21.61 -7.90 -7.35
CA SER A 8 -21.77 -6.75 -8.25
C SER A 8 -21.30 -5.44 -7.64
N ARG A 9 -21.09 -4.43 -8.51
CA ARG A 9 -20.82 -3.05 -8.10
C ARG A 9 -21.94 -2.46 -7.25
N SER A 10 -23.21 -2.75 -7.61
CA SER A 10 -24.38 -2.24 -6.90
C SER A 10 -24.42 -2.74 -5.46
N GLU A 11 -24.18 -4.04 -5.22
CA GLU A 11 -24.14 -4.58 -3.87
C GLU A 11 -23.07 -3.90 -2.99
N PHE A 12 -21.86 -3.72 -3.54
CA PHE A 12 -20.80 -3.04 -2.79
C PHE A 12 -21.10 -1.55 -2.59
N ARG A 13 -21.70 -0.88 -3.58
CA ARG A 13 -22.13 0.51 -3.46
C ARG A 13 -23.20 0.70 -2.38
N GLU A 14 -24.20 -0.20 -2.31
CA GLU A 14 -25.20 -0.19 -1.23
C GLU A 14 -24.57 -0.36 0.14
N TRP A 15 -23.62 -1.29 0.25
CA TRP A 15 -22.87 -1.49 1.49
C TRP A 15 -22.09 -0.22 1.89
N LEU A 16 -21.39 0.39 0.95
CA LEU A 16 -20.65 1.65 1.16
C LEU A 16 -21.58 2.78 1.58
N THR A 17 -22.77 2.87 1.02
CA THR A 17 -23.76 3.89 1.39
C THR A 17 -24.12 3.80 2.88
N LYS A 18 -24.22 2.60 3.42
CA LYS A 18 -24.54 2.36 4.84
C LYS A 18 -23.32 2.49 5.75
N ASN A 19 -22.11 2.33 5.22
CA ASN A 19 -20.86 2.24 5.97
C ASN A 19 -19.85 3.33 5.62
N ALA A 20 -20.24 4.38 4.88
CA ALA A 20 -19.33 5.40 4.36
C ALA A 20 -18.44 6.05 5.43
N LEU A 21 -18.97 6.22 6.64
CA LEU A 21 -18.28 6.86 7.78
C LEU A 21 -17.74 5.86 8.80
N SER A 22 -17.76 4.56 8.52
CA SER A 22 -17.18 3.56 9.43
C SER A 22 -15.67 3.74 9.55
N ASP A 23 -15.16 3.75 10.78
CA ASP A 23 -13.71 3.75 11.05
C ASP A 23 -13.10 2.36 10.85
N GLU A 24 -13.92 1.32 10.82
CA GLU A 24 -13.48 -0.04 10.56
C GLU A 24 -13.40 -0.29 9.07
N GLY A 25 -12.30 -0.91 8.65
CA GLY A 25 -12.16 -1.39 7.28
C GLY A 25 -12.76 -2.78 7.10
N VAL A 26 -12.86 -3.20 5.85
CA VAL A 26 -13.45 -4.48 5.46
C VAL A 26 -12.52 -5.24 4.52
N TRP A 27 -12.48 -6.56 4.68
CA TRP A 27 -11.83 -7.44 3.73
C TRP A 27 -12.85 -7.89 2.68
N LEU A 28 -12.60 -7.55 1.40
CA LEU A 28 -13.40 -8.03 0.28
C LEU A 28 -12.72 -9.24 -0.35
N GLU A 29 -13.50 -10.29 -0.59
CA GLU A 29 -13.05 -11.48 -1.30
C GLU A 29 -13.28 -11.32 -2.81
N PHE A 30 -12.26 -11.69 -3.60
CA PHE A 30 -12.25 -11.65 -5.06
C PHE A 30 -11.90 -13.02 -5.62
N GLY A 31 -12.70 -13.47 -6.59
CA GLY A 31 -12.42 -14.69 -7.34
C GLY A 31 -11.25 -14.54 -8.31
N LYS A 32 -10.46 -15.60 -8.43
CA LYS A 32 -9.49 -15.84 -9.51
C LYS A 32 -10.17 -16.63 -10.62
N LYS A 33 -9.40 -17.04 -11.63
CA LYS A 33 -9.87 -18.00 -12.65
C LYS A 33 -10.37 -19.26 -11.93
N GLU A 34 -11.56 -19.74 -12.27
CA GLU A 34 -12.25 -20.88 -11.62
C GLU A 34 -12.66 -20.67 -10.15
N GLY A 35 -12.59 -19.44 -9.67
CA GLY A 35 -13.05 -19.05 -8.34
C GLY A 35 -14.51 -18.57 -8.30
N PRO A 36 -14.95 -18.08 -7.14
CA PRO A 36 -16.29 -17.53 -7.00
C PRO A 36 -16.51 -16.32 -7.92
N GLU A 37 -17.72 -16.19 -8.42
CA GLU A 37 -18.11 -15.00 -9.18
C GLU A 37 -18.22 -13.80 -8.25
N THR A 38 -17.43 -12.76 -8.54
CA THR A 38 -17.36 -11.54 -7.72
C THR A 38 -17.23 -10.31 -8.61
N LEU A 39 -17.51 -9.12 -8.06
CA LEU A 39 -17.12 -7.89 -8.72
C LEU A 39 -15.60 -7.87 -8.93
N LYS A 40 -15.12 -7.15 -9.94
CA LYS A 40 -13.67 -7.01 -10.17
C LYS A 40 -13.05 -6.06 -9.16
N ALA A 41 -11.79 -6.33 -8.76
CA ALA A 41 -11.07 -5.48 -7.83
C ALA A 41 -10.90 -4.02 -8.33
N SER A 42 -10.86 -3.80 -9.65
CA SER A 42 -10.87 -2.46 -10.25
C SER A 42 -12.21 -1.74 -10.01
N GLU A 43 -13.32 -2.44 -10.16
CA GLU A 43 -14.66 -1.91 -9.93
C GLU A 43 -14.86 -1.59 -8.44
N ALA A 44 -14.38 -2.48 -7.56
CA ALA A 44 -14.40 -2.22 -6.12
C ALA A 44 -13.59 -0.96 -5.74
N LEU A 45 -12.42 -0.75 -6.37
CA LEU A 45 -11.65 0.47 -6.15
C LEU A 45 -12.39 1.73 -6.61
N GLU A 46 -13.06 1.68 -7.76
CA GLU A 46 -13.87 2.80 -8.25
C GLU A 46 -14.99 3.16 -7.28
N GLU A 47 -15.76 2.16 -6.83
CA GLU A 47 -16.83 2.38 -5.85
C GLU A 47 -16.26 2.90 -4.51
N ALA A 48 -15.18 2.32 -4.02
CA ALA A 48 -14.50 2.77 -2.80
C ALA A 48 -14.08 4.24 -2.90
N LEU A 49 -13.47 4.67 -4.00
CA LEU A 49 -13.08 6.07 -4.22
C LEU A 49 -14.28 7.02 -4.22
N CYS A 50 -15.43 6.59 -4.79
CA CYS A 50 -16.65 7.38 -4.77
C CYS A 50 -17.10 7.71 -3.33
N PHE A 51 -16.81 6.88 -2.35
CA PHE A 51 -17.17 7.06 -0.94
C PHE A 51 -15.97 7.47 -0.05
N GLY A 52 -14.85 7.85 -0.65
CA GLY A 52 -13.66 8.29 0.09
C GLY A 52 -12.88 7.16 0.77
N TRP A 53 -13.05 5.94 0.30
CA TRP A 53 -12.33 4.75 0.72
C TRP A 53 -11.18 4.44 -0.24
N ILE A 54 -10.28 3.56 0.18
CA ILE A 54 -9.13 3.09 -0.60
C ILE A 54 -8.82 1.63 -0.28
N ASP A 55 -8.32 0.91 -1.27
CA ASP A 55 -7.76 -0.42 -1.08
C ASP A 55 -6.37 -0.36 -0.40
N GLY A 56 -6.04 -1.41 0.30
CA GLY A 56 -4.76 -1.56 1.01
C GLY A 56 -4.16 -2.94 0.78
N GLN A 57 -3.91 -3.66 1.85
CA GLN A 57 -3.28 -4.99 1.81
C GLN A 57 -4.08 -5.98 0.97
N MET A 58 -3.35 -6.84 0.26
CA MET A 58 -3.88 -7.98 -0.47
C MET A 58 -3.27 -9.26 0.10
N GLN A 59 -4.09 -10.29 0.29
CA GLN A 59 -3.65 -11.59 0.78
C GLN A 59 -4.28 -12.70 -0.07
N SER A 60 -3.50 -13.70 -0.44
CA SER A 60 -4.04 -14.90 -1.07
C SER A 60 -4.81 -15.71 -0.03
N VAL A 61 -5.96 -16.23 -0.39
CA VAL A 61 -6.75 -17.16 0.43
C VAL A 61 -6.39 -18.58 0.03
N ASP A 62 -6.55 -18.90 -1.26
CA ASP A 62 -6.27 -20.17 -1.87
C ASP A 62 -5.97 -20.02 -3.38
N GLU A 63 -6.03 -21.11 -4.13
CA GLU A 63 -5.83 -21.10 -5.59
C GLU A 63 -6.95 -20.37 -6.33
N LYS A 64 -8.15 -20.27 -5.76
CA LYS A 64 -9.39 -19.78 -6.38
C LYS A 64 -9.76 -18.36 -5.95
N SER A 65 -9.22 -17.86 -4.82
CA SER A 65 -9.59 -16.56 -4.28
C SER A 65 -8.44 -15.82 -3.61
N TYR A 66 -8.62 -14.50 -3.45
CA TYR A 66 -7.78 -13.62 -2.66
C TYR A 66 -8.64 -12.54 -1.99
N VAL A 67 -8.12 -11.88 -0.99
CA VAL A 67 -8.80 -10.78 -0.30
C VAL A 67 -8.00 -9.49 -0.41
N LYS A 68 -8.73 -8.36 -0.47
CA LYS A 68 -8.16 -7.02 -0.33
C LYS A 68 -8.85 -6.28 0.80
N TYR A 69 -8.07 -5.55 1.57
CA TYR A 69 -8.56 -4.70 2.64
C TYR A 69 -8.95 -3.32 2.10
N PHE A 70 -10.14 -2.87 2.42
CA PHE A 70 -10.65 -1.54 2.09
C PHE A 70 -10.94 -0.77 3.37
N LYS A 71 -10.61 0.51 3.39
CA LYS A 71 -10.90 1.40 4.52
C LYS A 71 -11.06 2.85 4.08
N GLN A 72 -11.62 3.67 4.94
CA GLN A 72 -11.61 5.12 4.72
C GLN A 72 -10.19 5.66 4.52
N ARG A 73 -10.05 6.59 3.58
CA ARG A 73 -8.79 7.34 3.41
C ARG A 73 -8.54 8.22 4.63
N SER A 74 -7.34 8.08 5.19
CA SER A 74 -6.90 8.94 6.28
C SER A 74 -6.55 10.34 5.77
N LYS A 75 -6.53 11.32 6.69
CA LYS A 75 -6.19 12.72 6.38
C LYS A 75 -4.77 12.90 5.82
N ILE A 76 -3.85 11.98 6.11
CA ILE A 76 -2.44 12.00 5.68
C ILE A 76 -2.17 11.05 4.49
N SER A 77 -3.21 10.52 3.86
CA SER A 77 -3.08 9.57 2.75
C SER A 77 -2.76 10.30 1.45
N ASN A 78 -1.56 10.07 0.91
CA ASN A 78 -1.16 10.57 -0.40
C ASN A 78 -2.00 9.94 -1.53
N TRP A 79 -2.27 10.73 -2.57
CA TRP A 79 -2.95 10.26 -3.76
C TRP A 79 -1.94 9.91 -4.85
N SER A 80 -2.00 8.67 -5.35
CA SER A 80 -1.24 8.29 -6.54
C SER A 80 -1.84 8.91 -7.80
N GLU A 81 -1.03 9.12 -8.84
CA GLU A 81 -1.50 9.64 -10.13
C GLU A 81 -2.64 8.81 -10.71
N LYS A 82 -2.57 7.47 -10.54
CA LYS A 82 -3.65 6.57 -10.97
C LYS A 82 -4.97 6.87 -10.26
N ASN A 83 -4.93 7.02 -8.93
CA ASN A 83 -6.16 7.26 -8.15
C ASN A 83 -6.71 8.68 -8.35
N LYS A 84 -5.85 9.68 -8.61
CA LYS A 84 -6.28 11.03 -8.99
C LYS A 84 -7.07 11.02 -10.29
N LYS A 85 -6.47 10.45 -11.35
CA LYS A 85 -7.14 10.32 -12.66
C LYS A 85 -8.46 9.57 -12.56
N LEU A 86 -8.49 8.50 -11.76
CA LEU A 86 -9.70 7.71 -11.56
C LEU A 86 -10.79 8.53 -10.83
N ALA A 87 -10.43 9.25 -9.77
CA ALA A 87 -11.37 10.13 -9.05
C ALA A 87 -11.94 11.23 -9.95
N GLU A 88 -11.10 11.86 -10.78
CA GLU A 88 -11.51 12.86 -11.75
C GLU A 88 -12.50 12.28 -12.79
N GLN A 89 -12.22 11.08 -13.29
CA GLN A 89 -13.13 10.38 -14.21
C GLN A 89 -14.47 10.02 -13.57
N LEU A 90 -14.46 9.60 -12.30
CA LEU A 90 -15.67 9.27 -11.55
C LEU A 90 -16.50 10.51 -11.26
N GLU A 91 -15.87 11.66 -11.03
CA GLU A 91 -16.57 12.96 -10.90
C GLU A 91 -17.24 13.37 -12.20
N VAL A 92 -16.52 13.30 -13.33
CA VAL A 92 -17.09 13.62 -14.66
C VAL A 92 -18.27 12.71 -15.01
N LYS A 93 -18.23 11.44 -14.60
CA LYS A 93 -19.33 10.48 -14.80
C LYS A 93 -20.51 10.67 -13.85
N GLY A 94 -20.44 11.61 -12.90
CA GLY A 94 -21.46 11.83 -11.87
C GLY A 94 -21.61 10.70 -10.86
N LEU A 95 -20.60 9.83 -10.72
CA LEU A 95 -20.62 8.69 -9.81
C LEU A 95 -20.06 9.02 -8.41
N MET A 96 -19.25 10.09 -8.31
CA MET A 96 -18.66 10.54 -7.05
C MET A 96 -19.72 11.00 -6.07
N THR A 97 -19.64 10.55 -4.82
CA THR A 97 -20.50 11.03 -3.73
C THR A 97 -19.84 12.16 -2.95
N ASP A 98 -20.62 12.86 -2.10
CA ASP A 98 -20.06 13.90 -1.23
C ASP A 98 -18.99 13.37 -0.27
N PHE A 99 -19.12 12.11 0.18
CA PHE A 99 -18.08 11.46 0.99
C PHE A 99 -16.73 11.39 0.24
N GLY A 100 -16.74 11.04 -1.03
CA GLY A 100 -15.56 11.02 -1.89
C GLY A 100 -14.99 12.41 -2.15
N ARG A 101 -15.85 13.38 -2.49
CA ARG A 101 -15.48 14.78 -2.74
C ARG A 101 -14.77 15.40 -1.54
N VAL A 102 -15.30 15.21 -0.33
CA VAL A 102 -14.69 15.71 0.90
C VAL A 102 -13.26 15.20 1.06
N LYS A 103 -12.98 13.92 0.76
CA LYS A 103 -11.62 13.36 0.85
C LYS A 103 -10.68 13.92 -0.22
N VAL A 104 -11.18 14.18 -1.43
CA VAL A 104 -10.42 14.82 -2.51
C VAL A 104 -10.07 16.27 -2.16
N GLU A 105 -11.06 17.07 -1.76
CA GLU A 105 -10.84 18.47 -1.39
C GLU A 105 -9.90 18.62 -0.19
N PHE A 106 -10.07 17.78 0.82
CA PHE A 106 -9.15 17.76 1.95
C PHE A 106 -7.70 17.44 1.54
N ALA A 107 -7.51 16.48 0.63
CA ALA A 107 -6.19 16.14 0.12
C ALA A 107 -5.57 17.28 -0.72
N LYS A 108 -6.37 18.04 -1.45
CA LYS A 108 -5.90 19.25 -2.17
C LYS A 108 -5.47 20.34 -1.21
N GLN A 109 -6.24 20.58 -0.15
CA GLN A 109 -5.97 21.63 0.84
C GLN A 109 -4.71 21.35 1.67
N ASN A 110 -4.46 20.09 2.04
CA ASN A 110 -3.33 19.71 2.90
C ASN A 110 -2.09 19.23 2.13
N GLY A 111 -2.08 19.33 0.79
CA GLY A 111 -0.95 18.98 -0.07
C GLY A 111 -0.81 17.50 -0.39
N HIS A 112 -1.63 16.59 0.16
CA HIS A 112 -1.55 15.15 -0.12
C HIS A 112 -2.14 14.74 -1.48
N TRP A 113 -2.81 15.66 -2.17
CA TRP A 113 -3.20 15.48 -3.57
C TRP A 113 -1.98 15.53 -4.50
N ASN A 114 -1.08 16.49 -4.26
CA ASN A 114 0.19 16.63 -4.97
C ASN A 114 1.34 16.62 -3.96
N PRO A 115 1.62 15.47 -3.33
CA PRO A 115 2.70 15.41 -2.37
C PRO A 115 4.03 15.76 -3.06
N PRO A 116 4.97 16.45 -2.38
CA PRO A 116 6.28 16.69 -2.93
C PRO A 116 6.91 15.34 -3.33
N LYS A 117 7.48 15.28 -4.51
CA LYS A 117 8.21 14.10 -4.96
C LYS A 117 9.37 13.89 -3.98
N SER A 118 9.42 12.71 -3.36
CA SER A 118 10.63 12.31 -2.63
C SER A 118 11.79 12.28 -3.62
N GLU A 119 12.92 12.84 -3.23
CA GLU A 119 14.13 12.71 -4.02
C GLU A 119 14.43 11.22 -4.24
N PRO A 120 14.74 10.83 -5.49
CA PRO A 120 15.09 9.44 -5.75
C PRO A 120 16.41 9.12 -5.04
N LEU A 121 16.53 7.90 -4.53
CA LEU A 121 17.79 7.42 -3.98
C LEU A 121 18.88 7.54 -5.06
N THR A 122 20.01 8.20 -4.73
CA THR A 122 21.15 8.29 -5.64
C THR A 122 21.98 7.02 -5.66
N ASP A 123 22.86 6.87 -6.65
CA ASP A 123 23.73 5.70 -6.71
C ASP A 123 24.85 5.80 -5.65
N GLU A 124 25.28 7.02 -5.26
CA GLU A 124 26.20 7.26 -4.15
C GLU A 124 25.59 6.84 -2.81
N GLN A 125 24.32 7.14 -2.57
CA GLN A 125 23.60 6.69 -1.38
C GLN A 125 23.45 5.16 -1.36
N LEU A 126 23.20 4.53 -2.52
CA LEU A 126 23.17 3.08 -2.60
C LEU A 126 24.54 2.48 -2.28
N GLN A 127 25.62 3.06 -2.79
CA GLN A 127 26.99 2.62 -2.48
C GLN A 127 27.33 2.82 -1.01
N GLN A 128 26.99 3.97 -0.43
CA GLN A 128 27.18 4.22 1.00
C GLN A 128 26.45 3.17 1.86
N PHE A 129 25.23 2.81 1.49
CA PHE A 129 24.47 1.77 2.19
C PHE A 129 25.12 0.38 2.05
N ASP A 130 25.64 0.06 0.86
CA ASP A 130 26.41 -1.15 0.58
C ASP A 130 27.61 -1.24 1.51
N ASP A 131 28.41 -0.16 1.60
CA ASP A 131 29.61 -0.09 2.45
C ASP A 131 29.27 -0.25 3.95
N MET A 132 28.16 0.34 4.41
CA MET A 132 27.67 0.17 5.79
C MET A 132 27.34 -1.30 6.13
N LEU A 133 26.83 -2.07 5.16
CA LEU A 133 26.47 -3.46 5.37
C LEU A 133 27.68 -4.41 5.37
N ARG A 134 28.84 -4.02 4.86
CA ARG A 134 30.03 -4.91 4.74
C ARG A 134 30.48 -5.51 6.06
N SER A 135 30.32 -4.80 7.17
CA SER A 135 30.63 -5.30 8.52
C SER A 135 29.65 -6.37 9.04
N HIS A 136 28.54 -6.61 8.31
CA HIS A 136 27.48 -7.56 8.66
C HIS A 136 27.43 -8.71 7.65
N GLU A 137 28.39 -9.63 7.72
CA GLU A 137 28.70 -10.62 6.68
C GLU A 137 27.49 -11.36 6.10
N ASN A 138 26.61 -11.94 6.95
CA ASN A 138 25.43 -12.65 6.48
C ASN A 138 24.41 -11.72 5.78
N ALA A 139 24.15 -10.57 6.39
CA ALA A 139 23.24 -9.57 5.82
C ALA A 139 23.78 -9.06 4.47
N TYR A 140 25.06 -8.77 4.39
CA TYR A 140 25.71 -8.33 3.16
C TYR A 140 25.64 -9.38 2.06
N THR A 141 25.98 -10.64 2.37
CA THR A 141 25.92 -11.75 1.41
C THR A 141 24.53 -11.93 0.83
N ASN A 142 23.46 -11.79 1.63
CA ASN A 142 22.11 -11.87 1.16
C ASN A 142 21.70 -10.61 0.35
N PHE A 143 22.14 -9.44 0.80
CA PHE A 143 21.85 -8.16 0.11
C PHE A 143 22.42 -8.13 -1.32
N ILE A 144 23.65 -8.51 -1.53
CA ILE A 144 24.27 -8.47 -2.87
C ILE A 144 23.65 -9.43 -3.87
N LYS A 145 23.01 -10.52 -3.39
CA LYS A 145 22.27 -11.48 -4.22
C LYS A 145 20.90 -10.98 -4.65
N MET A 146 20.37 -9.94 -4.00
CA MET A 146 19.05 -9.38 -4.33
C MET A 146 19.06 -8.59 -5.63
N SER A 147 17.89 -8.44 -6.22
CA SER A 147 17.70 -7.57 -7.37
C SER A 147 18.10 -6.12 -7.05
N ARG A 148 18.51 -5.36 -8.07
CA ARG A 148 18.83 -3.93 -7.90
C ARG A 148 17.65 -3.15 -7.29
N SER A 149 16.42 -3.50 -7.64
CA SER A 149 15.21 -2.89 -7.09
C SER A 149 15.07 -3.16 -5.59
N SER A 150 15.28 -4.38 -5.13
CA SER A 150 15.23 -4.74 -3.70
C SER A 150 16.33 -4.04 -2.90
N ARG A 151 17.55 -3.99 -3.43
CA ARG A 151 18.67 -3.27 -2.80
C ARG A 151 18.37 -1.78 -2.65
N ARG A 152 17.86 -1.13 -3.71
CA ARG A 152 17.44 0.28 -3.66
C ARG A 152 16.31 0.51 -2.66
N ALA A 153 15.36 -0.40 -2.53
CA ALA A 153 14.27 -0.30 -1.56
C ALA A 153 14.77 -0.35 -0.11
N TYR A 154 15.73 -1.22 0.21
CA TYR A 154 16.35 -1.23 1.54
C TYR A 154 17.15 0.05 1.83
N ALA A 155 17.98 0.50 0.89
CA ALA A 155 18.74 1.75 1.03
C ALA A 155 17.79 2.97 1.19
N ALA A 156 16.75 3.08 0.36
CA ALA A 156 15.74 4.13 0.48
C ALA A 156 15.02 4.10 1.84
N SER A 157 14.72 2.89 2.34
CA SER A 157 14.13 2.71 3.67
C SER A 157 15.04 3.26 4.78
N TYR A 158 16.35 3.10 4.66
CA TYR A 158 17.33 3.66 5.60
C TYR A 158 17.39 5.20 5.49
N PHE A 159 17.66 5.74 4.29
CA PHE A 159 17.89 7.18 4.12
C PHE A 159 16.64 8.04 4.34
N PHE A 160 15.48 7.56 3.91
CA PHE A 160 14.24 8.36 3.91
C PHE A 160 13.20 7.89 4.94
N GLY A 161 13.41 6.74 5.56
CA GLY A 161 12.43 6.15 6.49
C GLY A 161 12.45 6.68 7.92
N ALA A 162 13.47 7.45 8.29
CA ALA A 162 13.59 8.09 9.61
C ALA A 162 14.25 9.46 9.50
N LYS A 163 13.78 10.41 10.32
CA LYS A 163 14.27 11.79 10.32
C LYS A 163 15.39 12.02 11.35
N THR A 164 15.53 11.15 12.35
CA THR A 164 16.52 11.27 13.42
C THR A 164 17.59 10.19 13.31
N GLU A 165 18.80 10.46 13.78
CA GLU A 165 19.90 9.47 13.75
C GLU A 165 19.55 8.21 14.56
N ALA A 166 18.94 8.35 15.74
CA ALA A 166 18.45 7.21 16.51
C ALA A 166 17.41 6.38 15.74
N GLY A 167 16.53 7.05 14.98
CA GLY A 167 15.56 6.40 14.12
C GLY A 167 16.22 5.67 12.94
N LYS A 168 17.24 6.26 12.33
CA LYS A 168 18.03 5.62 11.25
C LYS A 168 18.76 4.40 11.78
N GLN A 169 19.38 4.50 12.95
CA GLN A 169 20.09 3.36 13.57
C GLN A 169 19.13 2.21 13.88
N LYS A 170 17.98 2.49 14.48
CA LYS A 170 16.94 1.48 14.73
C LYS A 170 16.48 0.80 13.44
N ARG A 171 16.29 1.59 12.38
CA ARG A 171 15.89 1.08 11.07
C ARG A 171 17.00 0.24 10.44
N PHE A 172 18.24 0.66 10.55
CA PHE A 172 19.40 -0.10 10.06
C PHE A 172 19.47 -1.48 10.72
N ASN A 173 19.33 -1.53 12.05
CA ASN A 173 19.32 -2.81 12.79
C ASN A 173 18.17 -3.72 12.32
N THR A 174 16.94 -3.17 12.14
CA THR A 174 15.81 -3.93 11.59
C THR A 174 16.11 -4.46 10.18
N ILE A 175 16.78 -3.66 9.33
CA ILE A 175 17.17 -4.11 7.98
C ILE A 175 18.18 -5.25 8.06
N ILE A 176 19.19 -5.18 8.94
CA ILE A 176 20.14 -6.26 9.16
C ILE A 176 19.43 -7.55 9.58
N GLU A 177 18.49 -7.48 10.53
CA GLU A 177 17.68 -8.63 10.95
C GLU A 177 16.93 -9.25 9.77
N ARG A 178 16.28 -8.43 8.95
CA ARG A 178 15.56 -8.88 7.76
C ARG A 178 16.47 -9.54 6.73
N LEU A 179 17.62 -8.92 6.49
CA LEU A 179 18.61 -9.44 5.54
C LEU A 179 19.23 -10.76 6.04
N ASN A 180 19.48 -10.91 7.34
CA ASN A 180 19.95 -12.16 7.93
C ASN A 180 18.93 -13.30 7.72
N LEU A 181 17.63 -12.99 7.69
CA LEU A 181 16.55 -13.91 7.37
C LEU A 181 16.31 -14.05 5.84
N ASN A 182 17.14 -13.42 5.01
CA ASN A 182 17.03 -13.38 3.54
C ASN A 182 15.63 -12.93 3.04
N LEU A 183 14.96 -12.01 3.77
CA LEU A 183 13.65 -11.49 3.41
C LEU A 183 13.76 -10.37 2.39
N ASN A 184 12.78 -10.27 1.49
CA ASN A 184 12.63 -9.11 0.62
C ASN A 184 12.08 -7.89 1.38
N PRO A 185 12.27 -6.63 0.89
CA PRO A 185 11.86 -5.41 1.60
C PRO A 185 10.41 -5.36 2.05
N MET A 186 9.49 -5.97 1.30
CA MET A 186 8.04 -5.96 1.59
C MET A 186 7.54 -7.25 2.24
N GLU A 187 8.42 -8.23 2.45
CA GLU A 187 8.07 -9.52 3.04
C GLU A 187 7.79 -9.39 4.54
N SER A 188 6.86 -10.17 5.07
CA SER A 188 6.52 -10.13 6.51
C SER A 188 7.59 -10.84 7.34
N MET A 189 7.97 -10.25 8.47
CA MET A 189 8.81 -10.92 9.50
C MET A 189 7.97 -11.85 10.39
N LYS A 190 6.93 -12.49 9.89
CA LYS A 190 6.18 -13.44 10.71
C LYS A 190 7.12 -14.55 11.19
N LYS A 191 7.29 -14.66 12.49
CA LYS A 191 7.76 -15.89 13.09
C LYS A 191 6.73 -16.97 12.79
N GLU A 192 7.12 -18.03 12.11
CA GLU A 192 6.38 -19.28 12.16
C GLU A 192 6.34 -19.70 13.62
N ILE A 193 5.11 -19.76 14.19
CA ILE A 193 4.85 -20.35 15.50
C ILE A 193 4.53 -21.82 15.27
#